data_bff830075348ddbd17113ecabe812345
#
_entry.id   bff830075348ddbd17113ecabe812345
#
_cell.length_a   1.000
_cell.length_b   1.000
_cell.length_c   1.000
_cell.angle_alpha   90.00
_cell.angle_beta   90.00
_cell.angle_gamma   90.00
#
_symmetry.space_group_name_H-M   'P 1'
#
loop_
_entity.id
_entity.type
_entity.pdbx_description
1 polymer ?
#
loop_
_entity_poly.entity_id
_entity_poly.type
_entity_poly.pdbx_seq_one_letter_code
_entity_poly.pdbx_strand_id
1 'polypeptide(L)'
;MLDETDIGILEILRKNARTPFLDIAKKLRISESTIRKRVKDLEQKGVIKKYSAVVEPSKLGYGSVAVVGIDVKPEKFLEVAKKLTEFDNIKFVSTSTGDHMIMTEGVTRTCPAILMERLKEV
;
A
#
# COMPACT_ATOMS: atom_id res chain seq x y z
N MET A 1 13.67 -4.63 -18.30
CA MET A 1 12.65 -3.66 -18.74
C MET A 1 11.34 -4.39 -18.99
N LEU A 2 10.23 -3.81 -18.58
CA LEU A 2 8.92 -4.43 -18.74
C LEU A 2 8.41 -4.24 -20.17
N ASP A 3 7.84 -5.30 -20.75
CA ASP A 3 7.21 -5.22 -22.07
C ASP A 3 5.67 -5.04 -21.93
N GLU A 4 4.97 -4.95 -23.04
CA GLU A 4 3.52 -4.77 -23.06
C GLU A 4 2.78 -5.92 -22.36
N THR A 5 3.28 -7.12 -22.47
CA THR A 5 2.69 -8.30 -21.80
C THR A 5 2.79 -8.16 -20.28
N ASP A 6 3.94 -7.76 -19.77
CA ASP A 6 4.15 -7.55 -18.34
C ASP A 6 3.23 -6.44 -17.81
N ILE A 7 3.12 -5.34 -18.54
CA ILE A 7 2.25 -4.23 -18.18
C ILE A 7 0.78 -4.67 -18.16
N GLY A 8 0.36 -5.44 -19.16
CA GLY A 8 -1.00 -5.99 -19.23
C GLY A 8 -1.33 -6.89 -18.06
N ILE A 9 -0.39 -7.76 -17.67
CA ILE A 9 -0.54 -8.63 -16.49
C ILE A 9 -0.70 -7.80 -15.23
N LEU A 10 0.18 -6.81 -15.04
CA LEU A 10 0.14 -5.96 -13.85
C LEU A 10 -1.15 -5.15 -13.75
N GLU A 11 -1.65 -4.62 -14.84
CA GLU A 11 -2.93 -3.89 -14.86
C GLU A 11 -4.10 -4.77 -14.41
N ILE A 12 -4.14 -6.00 -14.88
CA ILE A 12 -5.19 -6.96 -14.49
C ILE A 12 -5.07 -7.32 -13.01
N LEU A 13 -3.87 -7.65 -12.54
CA LEU A 13 -3.63 -8.04 -11.15
C LEU A 13 -3.83 -6.88 -10.17
N ARG A 14 -3.55 -5.65 -10.58
CA ARG A 14 -3.81 -4.49 -9.73
C ARG A 14 -5.31 -4.27 -9.49
N LYS A 15 -6.14 -4.59 -10.46
CA LYS A 15 -7.59 -4.50 -10.31
C LYS A 15 -8.14 -5.65 -9.49
N ASN A 16 -7.63 -6.85 -9.69
CA ASN A 16 -8.03 -8.04 -8.96
C ASN A 16 -6.89 -9.04 -8.90
N ALA A 17 -6.19 -9.06 -7.77
CA ALA A 17 -5.04 -9.94 -7.55
C ALA A 17 -5.40 -11.43 -7.57
N ARG A 18 -6.68 -11.78 -7.46
CA ARG A 18 -7.16 -13.16 -7.51
C ARG A 18 -7.52 -13.64 -8.91
N THR A 19 -7.34 -12.81 -9.92
CA THR A 19 -7.63 -13.20 -11.30
C THR A 19 -6.82 -14.46 -11.67
N PRO A 20 -7.47 -15.55 -12.08
CA PRO A 20 -6.76 -16.77 -12.48
C PRO A 20 -5.86 -16.51 -13.68
N PHE A 21 -4.72 -17.20 -13.74
CA PHE A 21 -3.80 -17.06 -14.86
C PHE A 21 -4.44 -17.42 -16.21
N LEU A 22 -5.36 -18.39 -16.19
CA LEU A 22 -6.11 -18.75 -17.39
C LEU A 22 -6.90 -17.56 -17.94
N ASP A 23 -7.54 -16.78 -17.06
CA ASP A 23 -8.31 -15.61 -17.46
C ASP A 23 -7.41 -14.50 -18.02
N ILE A 24 -6.25 -14.30 -17.39
CA ILE A 24 -5.25 -13.35 -17.89
C ILE A 24 -4.77 -13.78 -19.28
N ALA A 25 -4.47 -15.07 -19.43
CA ALA A 25 -4.04 -15.65 -20.70
C ALA A 25 -5.06 -15.40 -21.82
N LYS A 26 -6.34 -15.59 -21.53
CA LYS A 26 -7.41 -15.34 -22.49
C LYS A 26 -7.51 -13.87 -22.86
N LYS A 27 -7.41 -12.98 -21.90
CA LYS A 27 -7.49 -11.53 -22.15
C LYS A 27 -6.32 -11.02 -23.00
N LEU A 28 -5.13 -11.50 -22.71
CA LEU A 28 -3.92 -11.05 -23.40
C LEU A 28 -3.57 -11.89 -24.63
N ARG A 29 -4.34 -12.97 -24.89
CA ARG A 29 -4.11 -13.90 -26.01
C ARG A 29 -2.71 -14.52 -25.98
N ILE A 30 -2.31 -14.95 -24.81
CA ILE A 30 -1.00 -15.56 -24.52
C ILE A 30 -1.27 -16.84 -23.76
N SER A 31 -0.35 -17.83 -23.83
CA SER A 31 -0.51 -19.08 -23.12
C SER A 31 -0.46 -18.91 -21.59
N GLU A 32 -1.20 -19.74 -20.87
CA GLU A 32 -1.18 -19.73 -19.41
C GLU A 32 0.22 -19.96 -18.86
N SER A 33 0.98 -20.86 -19.45
CA SER A 33 2.35 -21.16 -19.04
C SER A 33 3.25 -19.92 -19.15
N THR A 34 3.07 -19.12 -20.19
CA THR A 34 3.79 -17.86 -20.35
C THR A 34 3.40 -16.86 -19.28
N ILE A 35 2.11 -16.73 -18.97
CA ILE A 35 1.63 -15.84 -17.90
C ILE A 35 2.25 -16.26 -16.57
N ARG A 36 2.22 -17.53 -16.23
CA ARG A 36 2.79 -18.08 -14.98
C ARG A 36 4.28 -17.75 -14.85
N LYS A 37 5.03 -17.94 -15.93
CA LYS A 37 6.45 -17.63 -15.96
C LYS A 37 6.72 -16.14 -15.77
N ARG A 38 5.95 -15.29 -16.46
CA ARG A 38 6.07 -13.84 -16.36
C ARG A 38 5.76 -13.33 -14.97
N VAL A 39 4.68 -13.82 -14.35
CA VAL A 39 4.31 -13.43 -12.98
C VAL A 39 5.41 -13.80 -12.00
N LYS A 40 5.94 -15.02 -12.10
CA LYS A 40 7.05 -15.46 -11.25
C LYS A 40 8.27 -14.55 -11.40
N ASP A 41 8.59 -14.18 -12.62
CA ASP A 41 9.70 -13.29 -12.93
C ASP A 41 9.48 -11.89 -12.31
N LEU A 42 8.27 -11.35 -12.42
CA LEU A 42 7.90 -10.07 -11.83
C LEU A 42 7.99 -10.09 -10.30
N GLU A 43 7.63 -11.21 -9.68
CA GLU A 43 7.78 -11.40 -8.24
C GLU A 43 9.26 -11.44 -7.84
N GLN A 44 10.07 -12.20 -8.55
CA GLN A 44 11.50 -12.33 -8.26
C GLN A 44 12.27 -11.02 -8.44
N LYS A 45 11.90 -10.22 -9.41
CA LYS A 45 12.52 -8.91 -9.66
C LYS A 45 12.01 -7.82 -8.71
N GLY A 46 11.06 -8.12 -7.86
CA GLY A 46 10.49 -7.17 -6.93
C GLY A 46 9.53 -6.15 -7.56
N VAL A 47 9.11 -6.36 -8.80
CA VAL A 47 8.11 -5.52 -9.45
C VAL A 47 6.76 -5.72 -8.76
N ILE A 48 6.40 -6.98 -8.52
CA ILE A 48 5.28 -7.32 -7.64
C ILE A 48 5.85 -7.49 -6.23
N LYS A 49 5.53 -6.55 -5.36
CA LYS A 49 6.04 -6.56 -3.99
C LYS A 49 5.28 -7.51 -3.08
N LYS A 50 3.96 -7.57 -3.25
CA LYS A 50 3.08 -8.41 -2.42
C LYS A 50 1.69 -8.49 -3.04
N TYR A 51 0.93 -9.47 -2.59
CA TYR A 51 -0.50 -9.57 -2.83
C TYR A 51 -1.20 -9.24 -1.51
N SER A 52 -2.17 -8.35 -1.55
CA SER A 52 -2.79 -7.83 -0.34
C SER A 52 -4.27 -7.60 -0.55
N ALA A 53 -5.05 -7.79 0.49
CA ALA A 53 -6.46 -7.46 0.49
C ALA A 53 -6.65 -6.04 1.00
N VAL A 54 -7.42 -5.24 0.28
CA VAL A 54 -7.88 -3.95 0.76
C VAL A 54 -9.21 -4.19 1.45
N VAL A 55 -9.29 -3.84 2.73
CA VAL A 55 -10.47 -4.10 3.55
C VAL A 55 -11.15 -2.80 3.95
N GLU A 56 -12.46 -2.89 4.20
CA GLU A 56 -13.22 -1.75 4.71
C GLU A 56 -13.04 -1.67 6.24
N PRO A 57 -12.40 -0.60 6.74
CA PRO A 57 -12.11 -0.49 8.19
C PRO A 57 -13.36 -0.58 9.08
N SER A 58 -14.49 -0.03 8.65
CA SER A 58 -15.73 -0.08 9.41
C SER A 58 -16.22 -1.51 9.64
N LYS A 59 -15.94 -2.42 8.71
CA LYS A 59 -16.31 -3.84 8.81
C LYS A 59 -15.42 -4.60 9.80
N LEU A 60 -14.26 -4.05 10.14
CA LEU A 60 -13.36 -4.61 11.13
C LEU A 60 -13.60 -4.03 12.54
N GLY A 61 -14.61 -3.18 12.69
CA GLY A 61 -14.95 -2.58 13.98
C GLY A 61 -14.23 -1.26 14.25
N TYR A 62 -13.56 -0.69 13.27
CA TYR A 62 -12.95 0.64 13.41
C TYR A 62 -13.99 1.72 13.09
N GLY A 63 -14.15 2.67 14.02
CA GLY A 63 -15.15 3.73 13.88
C GLY A 63 -14.68 4.90 13.02
N SER A 64 -13.36 5.07 12.86
CA SER A 64 -12.80 6.22 12.17
C SER A 64 -11.49 5.88 11.48
N VAL A 65 -11.28 6.54 10.35
CA VAL A 65 -10.02 6.52 9.60
C VAL A 65 -9.57 7.98 9.45
N ALA A 66 -8.31 8.26 9.73
CA ALA A 66 -7.75 9.60 9.59
C ALA A 66 -6.47 9.57 8.78
N VAL A 67 -6.29 10.58 7.94
CA VAL A 67 -5.04 10.83 7.24
C VAL A 67 -4.42 12.07 7.88
N VAL A 68 -3.17 11.96 8.32
CA VAL A 68 -2.49 13.01 9.08
C VAL A 68 -1.17 13.36 8.43
N GLY A 69 -0.96 14.64 8.22
CA GLY A 69 0.34 15.19 7.82
C GLY A 69 1.15 15.57 9.05
N ILE A 70 2.43 15.23 9.06
CA ILE A 70 3.32 15.48 10.19
C ILE A 70 4.56 16.21 9.72
N ASP A 71 4.89 17.30 10.39
CA ASP A 71 6.12 18.05 10.15
C ASP A 71 7.06 17.85 11.35
N VAL A 72 8.31 17.55 11.04
CA VAL A 72 9.34 17.31 12.05
C VAL A 72 10.61 18.04 11.67
N LYS A 73 11.52 18.21 12.64
CA LYS A 73 12.85 18.74 12.36
C LYS A 73 13.59 17.77 11.43
N PRO A 74 14.31 18.27 10.41
CA PRO A 74 15.00 17.42 9.44
C PRO A 74 15.87 16.33 10.08
N GLU A 75 16.58 16.64 11.15
CA GLU A 75 17.44 15.68 11.84
C GLU A 75 16.69 14.56 12.54
N LYS A 76 15.38 14.72 12.75
CA LYS A 76 14.52 13.72 13.40
C LYS A 76 13.61 12.97 12.43
N PHE A 77 13.68 13.31 11.17
CA PHE A 77 12.77 12.81 10.13
C PHE A 77 12.70 11.28 10.09
N LEU A 78 13.85 10.60 9.93
CA LEU A 78 13.88 9.14 9.81
C LEU A 78 13.49 8.45 11.11
N GLU A 79 13.90 9.02 12.25
CA GLU A 79 13.56 8.49 13.57
C GLU A 79 12.04 8.51 13.80
N VAL A 80 11.39 9.63 13.50
CA VAL A 80 9.95 9.78 13.67
C VAL A 80 9.19 8.87 12.70
N ALA A 81 9.59 8.83 11.43
CA ALA A 81 8.95 7.97 10.44
C ALA A 81 9.02 6.50 10.87
N LYS A 82 10.16 6.05 11.36
CA LYS A 82 10.33 4.69 11.85
C LYS A 82 9.47 4.40 13.07
N LYS A 83 9.41 5.32 14.03
CA LYS A 83 8.56 5.18 15.21
C LYS A 83 7.08 5.06 14.87
N LEU A 84 6.61 5.81 13.88
CA LEU A 84 5.21 5.75 13.44
C LEU A 84 4.83 4.37 12.93
N THR A 85 5.75 3.63 12.34
CA THR A 85 5.48 2.27 11.85
C THR A 85 5.27 1.25 12.98
N GLU A 86 5.65 1.58 14.21
CA GLU A 86 5.51 0.70 15.38
C GLU A 86 4.12 0.73 16.01
N PHE A 87 3.29 1.71 15.66
CA PHE A 87 1.93 1.80 16.18
C PHE A 87 0.96 0.90 15.40
N ASP A 88 0.25 0.03 16.11
CA ASP A 88 -0.68 -0.92 15.49
C ASP A 88 -1.84 -0.24 14.76
N ASN A 89 -2.29 0.91 15.24
CA ASN A 89 -3.40 1.64 14.64
C ASN A 89 -2.99 2.56 13.49
N ILE A 90 -1.69 2.67 13.19
CA ILE A 90 -1.20 3.35 12.00
C ILE A 90 -0.98 2.29 10.93
N LYS A 91 -1.69 2.41 9.82
CA LYS A 91 -1.70 1.41 8.75
C LYS A 91 -0.84 1.79 7.56
N PHE A 92 -0.48 3.06 7.44
CA PHE A 92 0.31 3.55 6.32
C PHE A 92 1.16 4.74 6.76
N VAL A 93 2.43 4.72 6.37
CA VAL A 93 3.36 5.84 6.59
C VAL A 93 4.11 6.07 5.28
N SER A 94 4.13 7.31 4.81
CA SER A 94 4.92 7.67 3.64
C SER A 94 5.63 9.00 3.86
N THR A 95 6.73 9.19 3.16
CA THR A 95 7.40 10.47 3.09
C THR A 95 6.85 11.27 1.93
N SER A 96 6.85 12.59 2.08
CA SER A 96 6.26 13.48 1.09
C SER A 96 7.12 14.72 0.90
N THR A 97 7.08 15.27 -0.29
CA THR A 97 7.68 16.56 -0.63
C THR A 97 6.64 17.66 -0.75
N GLY A 98 5.38 17.38 -0.42
CA GLY A 98 4.28 18.35 -0.46
C GLY A 98 4.21 19.22 0.79
N ASP A 99 3.01 19.48 1.25
CA ASP A 99 2.75 20.36 2.39
C ASP A 99 3.31 19.80 3.71
N HIS A 100 3.43 18.49 3.80
CA HIS A 100 3.93 17.81 5.00
C HIS A 100 5.03 16.83 4.65
N MET A 101 6.00 16.68 5.55
CA MET A 101 7.14 15.78 5.36
C MET A 101 6.75 14.31 5.47
N ILE A 102 5.84 13.98 6.36
CA ILE A 102 5.37 12.62 6.61
C ILE A 102 3.85 12.59 6.52
N MET A 103 3.33 11.66 5.75
CA MET A 103 1.89 11.39 5.67
C MET A 103 1.59 10.05 6.29
N THR A 104 0.57 9.99 7.14
CA THR A 104 0.14 8.76 7.78
C THR A 104 -1.35 8.54 7.58
N GLU A 105 -1.74 7.27 7.54
CA GLU A 105 -3.13 6.88 7.62
C GLU A 105 -3.28 5.94 8.82
N GLY A 106 -4.18 6.29 9.70
CA GLY A 106 -4.44 5.53 10.91
C GLY A 106 -5.92 5.23 11.07
N VAL A 107 -6.20 4.21 11.85
CA VAL A 107 -7.57 3.79 12.19
C VAL A 107 -7.74 3.80 13.69
N THR A 108 -8.96 4.12 14.14
CA THR A 108 -9.26 4.15 15.57
C THR A 108 -10.74 3.85 15.81
N ARG A 109 -11.01 3.31 16.98
CA ARG A 109 -12.37 3.16 17.50
C ARG A 109 -12.82 4.40 18.25
N THR A 110 -11.91 5.36 18.47
CA THR A 110 -12.15 6.62 19.18
C THR A 110 -12.17 7.80 18.19
N CYS A 111 -12.36 9.02 18.73
CA CYS A 111 -12.43 10.23 17.92
C CYS A 111 -11.11 10.51 17.16
N PRO A 112 -11.19 10.84 15.87
CA PRO A 112 -10.00 11.18 15.07
C PRO A 112 -9.14 12.30 15.66
N ALA A 113 -9.75 13.24 16.37
CA ALA A 113 -9.03 14.36 16.99
C ALA A 113 -7.97 13.87 17.98
N ILE A 114 -8.26 12.82 18.73
CA ILE A 114 -7.31 12.25 19.70
C ILE A 114 -6.12 11.64 18.97
N LEU A 115 -6.35 10.96 17.86
CA LEU A 115 -5.29 10.39 17.03
C LEU A 115 -4.39 11.50 16.49
N MET A 116 -4.97 12.58 15.99
CA MET A 116 -4.22 13.72 15.44
C MET A 116 -3.33 14.38 16.50
N GLU A 117 -3.84 14.59 17.69
CA GLU A 117 -3.07 15.19 18.79
C GLU A 117 -1.85 14.34 19.13
N ARG A 118 -2.02 13.02 19.25
CA ARG A 118 -0.92 12.12 19.54
C ARG A 118 0.16 12.13 18.47
N LEU A 119 -0.22 12.22 17.22
CA LEU A 119 0.73 12.24 16.12
C LEU A 119 1.49 13.55 16.01
N LYS A 120 0.88 14.67 16.42
CA LYS A 120 1.55 15.97 16.44
C LYS A 120 2.65 16.07 17.50
N GLU A 121 2.55 15.35 18.56
CA GLU A 121 3.55 15.34 19.65
C GLU A 121 4.79 14.53 19.33
N VAL A 122 4.79 13.78 18.27
CA VAL A 122 5.94 12.94 17.85
C VAL A 122 7.08 13.76 17.12
#